data_b79d7c22f8da44168edfc630ec316110
#
_entry.id   b79d7c22f8da44168edfc630ec316110
#
_cell.length_a   1.000
_cell.length_b   1.000
_cell.length_c   1.000
_cell.angle_alpha   90.00
_cell.angle_beta   90.00
_cell.angle_gamma   90.00
#
_symmetry.space_group_name_H-M   'P 1'
#
loop_
_entity.id
_entity.type
_entity.pdbx_description
1 polymer ?
#
loop_
_entity_poly.entity_id
_entity_poly.type
_entity_poly.pdbx_seq_one_letter_code
_entity_poly.pdbx_strand_id
1 'polypeptide(L)'
;MKLKIFIVLVAVVLAWFAGRSIKGGGENIVASVQQQVQGGDDVATSHGASERRINESYELADGAHVDVHGINGPVSVEAVDGNMAEVRVTSTAGSMNDLNENQIIVEHTDSSLVVRGKGNNGWGFWKWLRGGGEARHNVVLRLPRNVELATRGTNGKVTIGEMEGSVQVSGVNGRVEIGGARGFAEVNGVNGGVMLTITELDKEGAKVNGINGVVELRLGSDVNADLNLNGVNGQITVEAPNVEVHEQKRSKLRARVGTGGAAIKANGINGGVRIVGV
;
A
#
# COMPACT_ATOMS: atom_id res chain seq x y z
N MET A 1 2.81 -4.06 -22.16
CA MET A 1 4.22 -4.52 -22.28
C MET A 1 5.13 -3.99 -21.15
N LYS A 2 4.82 -2.83 -20.55
CA LYS A 2 5.63 -2.23 -19.45
C LYS A 2 5.46 -2.94 -18.08
N LEU A 3 4.33 -3.58 -17.80
CA LEU A 3 4.09 -4.29 -16.53
C LEU A 3 4.99 -5.54 -16.35
N LYS A 4 5.34 -6.21 -17.45
CA LYS A 4 6.27 -7.36 -17.43
C LYS A 4 7.72 -6.95 -17.11
N ILE A 5 8.10 -5.71 -17.42
CA ILE A 5 9.44 -5.18 -17.13
C ILE A 5 9.60 -4.88 -15.64
N PHE A 6 8.53 -4.44 -14.96
CA PHE A 6 8.56 -4.11 -13.53
C PHE A 6 8.77 -5.37 -12.65
N ILE A 7 8.08 -6.48 -12.98
CA ILE A 7 8.25 -7.77 -12.29
C ILE A 7 9.66 -8.36 -12.51
N VAL A 8 10.21 -8.15 -13.70
CA VAL A 8 11.57 -8.62 -14.06
C VAL A 8 12.66 -7.82 -13.34
N LEU A 9 12.46 -6.51 -13.12
CA LEU A 9 13.44 -5.69 -12.41
C LEU A 9 13.56 -6.03 -10.92
N VAL A 10 12.45 -6.32 -10.24
CA VAL A 10 12.46 -6.80 -8.85
C VAL A 10 13.10 -8.19 -8.75
N ALA A 11 12.83 -9.08 -9.70
CA ALA A 11 13.45 -10.41 -9.75
C ALA A 11 14.96 -10.36 -10.07
N VAL A 12 15.40 -9.41 -10.90
CA VAL A 12 16.81 -9.23 -11.27
C VAL A 12 17.62 -8.66 -10.11
N VAL A 13 17.08 -7.76 -9.31
CA VAL A 13 17.76 -7.24 -8.11
C VAL A 13 17.92 -8.35 -7.07
N LEU A 14 16.92 -9.20 -6.85
CA LEU A 14 17.03 -10.35 -5.94
C LEU A 14 17.98 -11.44 -6.48
N ALA A 15 18.02 -11.69 -7.78
CA ALA A 15 18.94 -12.65 -8.39
C ALA A 15 20.40 -12.14 -8.44
N TRP A 16 20.61 -10.82 -8.53
CA TRP A 16 21.95 -10.24 -8.50
C TRP A 16 22.60 -10.34 -7.12
N PHE A 17 21.79 -10.23 -6.03
CA PHE A 17 22.26 -10.46 -4.66
C PHE A 17 22.52 -11.95 -4.35
N ALA A 18 21.74 -12.87 -4.91
CA ALA A 18 21.94 -14.31 -4.69
C ALA A 18 23.13 -14.90 -5.46
N GLY A 19 23.53 -14.30 -6.59
CA GLY A 19 24.60 -14.80 -7.45
C GLY A 19 26.02 -14.36 -7.09
N ARG A 20 26.20 -13.45 -6.13
CA ARG A 20 27.51 -12.87 -5.79
C ARG A 20 28.11 -13.34 -4.47
N SER A 21 27.59 -14.44 -3.90
CA SER A 21 28.18 -15.12 -2.75
C SER A 21 29.19 -16.14 -3.21
N ILE A 22 30.30 -15.70 -3.80
CA ILE A 22 31.44 -16.58 -4.10
C ILE A 22 32.74 -15.89 -3.70
N LYS A 23 33.33 -16.46 -2.63
CA LYS A 23 34.73 -16.41 -2.19
C LYS A 23 35.34 -15.05 -1.81
N GLY A 24 35.45 -14.86 -0.53
CA GLY A 24 36.47 -14.01 0.10
C GLY A 24 35.89 -12.81 0.84
N GLY A 25 35.76 -12.87 2.15
CA GLY A 25 35.60 -11.71 3.01
C GLY A 25 34.20 -11.55 3.64
N GLY A 26 33.64 -12.60 4.16
CA GLY A 26 32.28 -12.59 4.75
C GLY A 26 32.16 -11.99 6.17
N GLU A 27 33.18 -11.36 6.73
CA GLU A 27 33.11 -10.89 8.13
C GLU A 27 32.95 -9.37 8.29
N ASN A 28 33.14 -8.56 7.24
CA ASN A 28 33.13 -7.10 7.38
C ASN A 28 31.84 -6.42 6.87
N ILE A 29 30.93 -7.13 6.22
CA ILE A 29 29.67 -6.52 5.71
C ILE A 29 28.58 -6.58 6.77
N VAL A 30 28.59 -7.60 7.62
CA VAL A 30 27.61 -7.73 8.72
C VAL A 30 27.86 -6.72 9.85
N ALA A 31 29.12 -6.34 10.07
CA ALA A 31 29.50 -5.37 11.11
C ALA A 31 29.18 -3.91 10.75
N SER A 32 29.12 -3.54 9.47
CA SER A 32 28.83 -2.17 9.06
C SER A 32 27.32 -1.85 9.02
N VAL A 33 26.47 -2.86 8.87
CA VAL A 33 25.00 -2.70 8.94
C VAL A 33 24.50 -2.61 10.39
N GLN A 34 25.25 -3.15 11.35
CA GLN A 34 24.87 -3.11 12.77
C GLN A 34 25.20 -1.79 13.49
N GLN A 35 25.91 -0.88 12.89
CA GLN A 35 26.41 0.33 13.59
C GLN A 35 25.57 1.59 13.36
N GLN A 36 24.48 1.53 12.58
CA GLN A 36 23.57 2.66 12.34
C GLN A 36 22.13 2.43 12.80
N VAL A 37 21.87 1.33 13.51
CA VAL A 37 20.57 1.05 14.13
C VAL A 37 20.56 1.59 15.57
N GLN A 38 20.28 2.87 15.74
CA GLN A 38 19.80 3.42 17.01
C GLN A 38 18.26 3.38 17.06
N GLY A 39 17.71 2.21 16.86
CA GLY A 39 16.31 1.90 17.11
C GLY A 39 16.24 0.76 18.14
N GLY A 40 15.85 1.04 19.33
CA GLY A 40 15.67 0.02 20.37
C GLY A 40 14.40 -0.77 20.11
N ASP A 41 14.51 -2.09 19.96
CA ASP A 41 13.35 -2.99 20.06
C ASP A 41 12.93 -3.09 21.54
N ASP A 42 11.92 -2.33 21.93
CA ASP A 42 11.31 -2.45 23.27
C ASP A 42 10.32 -3.62 23.28
N VAL A 43 10.60 -4.63 24.11
CA VAL A 43 9.70 -5.76 24.35
C VAL A 43 9.08 -5.62 25.73
N ALA A 44 7.78 -5.39 25.77
CA ALA A 44 7.00 -5.34 27.01
C ALA A 44 6.04 -6.53 27.11
N THR A 45 5.99 -7.17 28.28
CA THR A 45 5.00 -8.20 28.61
C THR A 45 3.96 -7.61 29.55
N SER A 46 2.74 -7.39 29.08
CA SER A 46 1.58 -7.10 29.92
C SER A 46 0.76 -8.38 30.11
N HIS A 47 -0.02 -8.47 31.20
CA HIS A 47 -0.77 -9.67 31.58
C HIS A 47 -1.61 -10.25 30.41
N GLY A 48 -1.10 -11.25 29.73
CA GLY A 48 -1.78 -12.06 28.72
C GLY A 48 -1.42 -11.81 27.24
N ALA A 49 -0.69 -10.77 26.88
CA ALA A 49 -0.25 -10.53 25.51
C ALA A 49 1.21 -10.06 25.48
N SER A 50 1.97 -10.58 24.52
CA SER A 50 3.34 -10.11 24.22
C SER A 50 3.31 -8.99 23.19
N GLU A 51 4.14 -7.97 23.36
CA GLU A 51 4.23 -6.82 22.47
C GLU A 51 5.69 -6.59 22.05
N ARG A 52 5.87 -6.19 20.78
CA ARG A 52 7.16 -5.73 20.23
C ARG A 52 6.93 -4.44 19.46
N ARG A 53 7.86 -3.50 19.62
CA ARG A 53 7.85 -2.21 18.90
C ARG A 53 9.10 -2.06 18.06
N ILE A 54 8.93 -1.52 16.86
CA ILE A 54 9.98 -1.04 15.97
C ILE A 54 9.76 0.46 15.80
N ASN A 55 10.80 1.26 15.95
CA ASN A 55 10.76 2.69 15.70
C ASN A 55 12.09 3.10 15.04
N GLU A 56 12.06 3.30 13.74
CA GLU A 56 13.22 3.52 12.90
C GLU A 56 13.00 4.70 11.98
N SER A 57 14.08 5.39 11.60
CA SER A 57 14.03 6.53 10.70
C SER A 57 15.12 6.40 9.65
N TYR A 58 14.79 6.73 8.40
CA TYR A 58 15.66 6.58 7.24
C TYR A 58 15.59 7.81 6.34
N GLU A 59 16.68 8.15 5.72
CA GLU A 59 16.72 9.13 4.65
C GLU A 59 16.41 8.42 3.32
N LEU A 60 15.49 8.96 2.53
CA LEU A 60 15.10 8.44 1.22
C LEU A 60 15.38 9.47 0.13
N ALA A 61 15.87 8.99 -1.00
CA ALA A 61 16.01 9.81 -2.20
C ALA A 61 14.64 10.17 -2.80
N ASP A 62 14.60 11.23 -3.59
CA ASP A 62 13.43 11.59 -4.37
C ASP A 62 12.98 10.43 -5.27
N GLY A 63 11.68 10.14 -5.28
CA GLY A 63 11.12 9.03 -6.05
C GLY A 63 11.51 7.64 -5.52
N ALA A 64 12.01 7.54 -4.29
CA ALA A 64 12.32 6.26 -3.69
C ALA A 64 11.10 5.34 -3.67
N HIS A 65 11.33 4.05 -3.83
CA HIS A 65 10.28 3.03 -3.84
C HIS A 65 10.02 2.51 -2.42
N VAL A 66 8.78 2.64 -1.96
CA VAL A 66 8.33 2.12 -0.66
C VAL A 66 7.36 0.97 -0.86
N ASP A 67 7.70 -0.22 -0.35
CA ASP A 67 6.88 -1.42 -0.48
C ASP A 67 6.46 -1.95 0.90
N VAL A 68 5.15 -2.02 1.13
CA VAL A 68 4.56 -2.55 2.37
C VAL A 68 3.76 -3.80 2.02
N HIS A 69 4.14 -4.97 2.54
CA HIS A 69 3.40 -6.17 2.19
C HIS A 69 3.33 -7.26 3.27
N GLY A 70 2.27 -8.08 3.19
CA GLY A 70 2.08 -9.21 4.10
C GLY A 70 1.75 -8.78 5.53
N ILE A 71 0.98 -7.71 5.71
CA ILE A 71 0.65 -7.16 7.02
C ILE A 71 -0.70 -7.71 7.52
N ASN A 72 -0.68 -8.34 8.68
CA ASN A 72 -1.90 -8.72 9.40
C ASN A 72 -2.26 -7.62 10.42
N GLY A 73 -3.02 -6.63 10.00
CA GLY A 73 -3.44 -5.47 10.78
C GLY A 73 -3.47 -4.18 9.96
N PRO A 74 -3.75 -3.04 10.58
CA PRO A 74 -3.86 -1.77 9.89
C PRO A 74 -2.50 -1.23 9.43
N VAL A 75 -2.52 -0.56 8.28
CA VAL A 75 -1.40 0.21 7.73
C VAL A 75 -1.84 1.66 7.58
N SER A 76 -1.12 2.58 8.18
CA SER A 76 -1.34 4.02 8.06
C SER A 76 -0.10 4.69 7.50
N VAL A 77 -0.27 5.47 6.45
CA VAL A 77 0.80 6.25 5.83
C VAL A 77 0.45 7.73 5.92
N GLU A 78 1.27 8.49 6.62
CA GLU A 78 1.21 9.95 6.72
C GLU A 78 2.25 10.53 5.75
N ALA A 79 1.82 11.44 4.89
CA ALA A 79 2.72 12.17 4.01
C ALA A 79 3.36 13.33 4.79
N VAL A 80 4.68 13.48 4.67
CA VAL A 80 5.45 14.53 5.31
C VAL A 80 6.33 15.26 4.30
N ASP A 81 6.70 16.48 4.66
CA ASP A 81 7.66 17.24 3.87
C ASP A 81 9.10 16.82 4.23
N GLY A 82 10.01 16.94 3.25
CA GLY A 82 11.41 16.54 3.42
C GLY A 82 11.71 15.13 2.91
N ASN A 83 12.83 14.55 3.29
CA ASN A 83 13.36 13.28 2.80
C ASN A 83 13.44 12.18 3.87
N MET A 84 12.95 12.45 5.08
CA MET A 84 12.98 11.49 6.18
C MET A 84 11.73 10.62 6.21
N ALA A 85 11.92 9.30 6.18
CA ALA A 85 10.90 8.30 6.43
C ALA A 85 10.99 7.81 7.88
N GLU A 86 9.85 7.69 8.57
CA GLU A 86 9.75 7.06 9.89
C GLU A 86 8.89 5.79 9.78
N VAL A 87 9.39 4.71 10.36
CA VAL A 87 8.70 3.41 10.45
C VAL A 87 8.41 3.11 11.90
N ARG A 88 7.13 3.04 12.26
CA ARG A 88 6.68 2.62 13.58
C ARG A 88 5.80 1.40 13.44
N VAL A 89 6.19 0.31 14.08
CA VAL A 89 5.42 -0.94 14.10
C VAL A 89 5.18 -1.36 15.53
N THR A 90 3.94 -1.63 15.87
CA THR A 90 3.55 -2.30 17.12
C THR A 90 2.99 -3.66 16.77
N SER A 91 3.64 -4.70 17.23
CA SER A 91 3.24 -6.10 17.02
C SER A 91 2.77 -6.70 18.33
N THR A 92 1.59 -7.33 18.35
CA THR A 92 1.01 -7.99 19.51
C THR A 92 0.64 -9.44 19.18
N ALA A 93 0.88 -10.36 20.11
CA ALA A 93 0.49 -11.75 19.96
C ALA A 93 0.20 -12.40 21.34
N GLY A 94 -0.41 -13.56 21.35
CA GLY A 94 -0.69 -14.31 22.57
C GLY A 94 0.55 -14.83 23.28
N SER A 95 1.68 -14.95 22.57
CA SER A 95 2.95 -15.41 23.15
C SER A 95 4.15 -14.77 22.47
N MET A 96 5.31 -14.78 23.15
CA MET A 96 6.59 -14.36 22.56
C MET A 96 7.02 -15.24 21.37
N ASN A 97 6.65 -16.52 21.39
CA ASN A 97 6.94 -17.41 20.28
C ASN A 97 6.19 -17.00 19.02
N ASP A 98 4.90 -16.63 19.15
CA ASP A 98 4.09 -16.13 18.03
C ASP A 98 4.67 -14.83 17.46
N LEU A 99 5.16 -13.91 18.31
CA LEU A 99 5.86 -12.70 17.86
C LEU A 99 7.14 -13.02 17.08
N ASN A 100 7.91 -13.99 17.54
CA ASN A 100 9.16 -14.40 16.89
C ASN A 100 8.93 -15.08 15.54
N GLU A 101 7.82 -15.81 15.41
CA GLU A 101 7.46 -16.46 14.15
C GLU A 101 6.84 -15.48 13.12
N ASN A 102 6.13 -14.46 13.59
CA ASN A 102 5.43 -13.49 12.76
C ASN A 102 6.06 -12.08 12.89
N GLN A 103 7.36 -11.98 12.62
CA GLN A 103 8.08 -10.70 12.71
C GLN A 103 7.75 -9.80 11.51
N ILE A 104 7.81 -8.49 11.74
CA ILE A 104 7.95 -7.51 10.68
C ILE A 104 9.45 -7.33 10.41
N ILE A 105 9.80 -7.30 9.14
CA ILE A 105 11.15 -7.06 8.64
C ILE A 105 11.14 -5.71 7.94
N VAL A 106 12.09 -4.85 8.29
CA VAL A 106 12.33 -3.56 7.64
C VAL A 106 13.67 -3.65 6.92
N GLU A 107 13.68 -3.38 5.63
CA GLU A 107 14.89 -3.35 4.79
C GLU A 107 14.94 -2.00 4.09
N HIS A 108 16.09 -1.36 4.06
CA HIS A 108 16.20 -0.03 3.49
C HIS A 108 17.51 0.15 2.70
N THR A 109 17.42 1.00 1.68
CA THR A 109 18.53 1.64 0.95
C THR A 109 18.11 3.09 0.68
N ASP A 110 19.01 3.93 0.20
CA ASP A 110 18.67 5.33 -0.14
C ASP A 110 17.49 5.47 -1.12
N SER A 111 17.30 4.48 -2.00
CA SER A 111 16.24 4.47 -3.04
C SER A 111 15.09 3.50 -2.77
N SER A 112 15.09 2.78 -1.65
CA SER A 112 14.07 1.77 -1.36
C SER A 112 13.87 1.56 0.13
N LEU A 113 12.60 1.44 0.54
CA LEU A 113 12.19 1.03 1.88
C LEU A 113 11.17 -0.10 1.76
N VAL A 114 11.46 -1.24 2.37
CA VAL A 114 10.57 -2.40 2.37
C VAL A 114 10.15 -2.73 3.79
N VAL A 115 8.85 -2.75 4.06
CA VAL A 115 8.24 -3.17 5.33
C VAL A 115 7.39 -4.39 5.08
N ARG A 116 7.81 -5.54 5.56
CA ARG A 116 7.11 -6.78 5.25
C ARG A 116 6.94 -7.71 6.44
N GLY A 117 5.80 -8.43 6.44
CA GLY A 117 5.63 -9.57 7.33
C GLY A 117 6.60 -10.69 6.94
N LYS A 118 7.22 -11.33 7.92
CA LYS A 118 8.01 -12.53 7.69
C LYS A 118 7.09 -13.64 7.17
N GLY A 119 7.12 -13.87 5.84
CA GLY A 119 6.30 -14.86 5.17
C GLY A 119 6.64 -16.27 5.66
N ASN A 120 5.65 -17.01 6.09
CA ASN A 120 5.79 -18.42 6.37
C ASN A 120 5.58 -19.18 5.06
N ASN A 121 6.66 -19.66 4.44
CA ASN A 121 6.65 -20.39 3.17
C ASN A 121 5.71 -21.60 3.26
N GLY A 122 4.47 -21.46 2.76
CA GLY A 122 3.60 -22.58 2.39
C GLY A 122 2.97 -23.41 3.53
N TRP A 123 3.25 -23.15 4.80
CA TRP A 123 2.79 -23.98 5.94
C TRP A 123 1.62 -23.38 6.73
N GLY A 124 0.99 -22.32 6.25
CA GLY A 124 -0.12 -21.63 6.94
C GLY A 124 -1.28 -22.56 7.34
N PHE A 125 -1.64 -23.51 6.49
CA PHE A 125 -2.68 -24.51 6.77
C PHE A 125 -2.31 -25.43 7.95
N TRP A 126 -1.08 -25.92 8.01
CA TRP A 126 -0.59 -26.80 9.08
C TRP A 126 -0.39 -26.03 10.40
N LYS A 127 -0.06 -24.75 10.33
CA LYS A 127 0.05 -23.87 11.50
C LYS A 127 -1.32 -23.61 12.12
N TRP A 128 -2.33 -23.31 11.29
CA TRP A 128 -3.72 -23.16 11.73
C TRP A 128 -4.24 -24.44 12.40
N LEU A 129 -3.94 -25.61 11.83
CA LEU A 129 -4.33 -26.90 12.40
C LEU A 129 -3.65 -27.21 13.75
N ARG A 130 -2.47 -26.63 14.01
CA ARG A 130 -1.73 -26.79 15.27
C ARG A 130 -2.04 -25.74 16.33
N GLY A 131 -2.98 -24.83 16.07
CA GLY A 131 -3.33 -23.75 17.01
C GLY A 131 -2.24 -22.69 17.18
N GLY A 132 -1.37 -22.49 16.16
CA GLY A 132 -0.37 -21.43 16.17
C GLY A 132 -1.04 -20.06 16.19
N GLY A 133 -0.68 -19.22 17.16
CA GLY A 133 -1.20 -17.87 17.34
C GLY A 133 -0.81 -16.96 16.15
N GLU A 134 -1.68 -16.02 15.84
CA GLU A 134 -1.40 -14.96 14.86
C GLU A 134 -0.90 -13.70 15.58
N ALA A 135 0.16 -13.09 15.07
CA ALA A 135 0.52 -11.75 15.50
C ALA A 135 -0.30 -10.72 14.72
N ARG A 136 -0.69 -9.66 15.39
CA ARG A 136 -1.33 -8.50 14.83
C ARG A 136 -0.35 -7.33 14.81
N HIS A 137 -0.27 -6.66 13.67
CA HIS A 137 0.67 -5.56 13.46
C HIS A 137 -0.09 -4.26 13.22
N ASN A 138 0.31 -3.20 13.92
CA ASN A 138 -0.10 -1.83 13.61
C ASN A 138 1.11 -1.13 13.01
N VAL A 139 1.04 -0.85 11.71
CA VAL A 139 2.11 -0.21 10.94
C VAL A 139 1.75 1.24 10.70
N VAL A 140 2.58 2.15 11.16
CA VAL A 140 2.47 3.59 10.91
C VAL A 140 3.75 4.06 10.24
N LEU A 141 3.61 4.59 9.04
CA LEU A 141 4.71 5.14 8.25
C LEU A 141 4.50 6.65 8.10
N ARG A 142 5.56 7.42 8.26
CA ARG A 142 5.60 8.81 7.83
C ARG A 142 6.59 8.89 6.68
N LEU A 143 6.12 9.26 5.50
CA LEU A 143 6.89 9.17 4.26
C LEU A 143 6.94 10.50 3.53
N PRO A 144 8.06 10.82 2.85
CA PRO A 144 8.09 11.92 1.89
C PRO A 144 6.96 11.81 0.87
N ARG A 145 6.36 12.94 0.47
CA ARG A 145 5.18 12.97 -0.43
C ARG A 145 5.46 12.39 -1.82
N ASN A 146 6.69 12.51 -2.29
CA ASN A 146 7.11 12.19 -3.66
C ASN A 146 7.59 10.75 -3.87
N VAL A 147 7.51 9.88 -2.84
CA VAL A 147 7.88 8.46 -2.98
C VAL A 147 6.84 7.69 -3.79
N GLU A 148 7.29 6.61 -4.43
CA GLU A 148 6.41 5.62 -5.05
C GLU A 148 5.99 4.59 -3.99
N LEU A 149 4.71 4.57 -3.63
CA LEU A 149 4.18 3.70 -2.59
C LEU A 149 3.44 2.50 -3.17
N ALA A 150 3.85 1.31 -2.81
CA ALA A 150 3.13 0.07 -3.06
C ALA A 150 2.71 -0.60 -1.73
N THR A 151 1.43 -0.95 -1.60
CA THR A 151 0.91 -1.71 -0.45
C THR A 151 0.21 -2.97 -0.94
N ARG A 152 0.61 -4.15 -0.44
CA ARG A 152 0.13 -5.43 -0.94
C ARG A 152 -0.17 -6.45 0.16
N GLY A 153 -1.25 -7.23 -0.01
CA GLY A 153 -1.54 -8.35 0.90
C GLY A 153 -1.75 -7.92 2.34
N THR A 154 -2.61 -6.92 2.57
CA THR A 154 -2.93 -6.40 3.90
C THR A 154 -4.25 -6.96 4.40
N ASN A 155 -4.26 -7.53 5.60
CA ASN A 155 -5.48 -7.96 6.28
C ASN A 155 -5.86 -6.92 7.36
N GLY A 156 -6.41 -5.80 6.94
CA GLY A 156 -6.78 -4.67 7.79
C GLY A 156 -7.06 -3.42 6.97
N LYS A 157 -7.33 -2.31 7.66
CA LYS A 157 -7.53 -1.01 7.04
C LYS A 157 -6.20 -0.46 6.50
N VAL A 158 -6.22 0.08 5.29
CA VAL A 158 -5.11 0.85 4.71
C VAL A 158 -5.54 2.31 4.61
N THR A 159 -4.80 3.21 5.22
CA THR A 159 -5.03 4.66 5.15
C THR A 159 -3.77 5.33 4.63
N ILE A 160 -3.88 6.11 3.59
CA ILE A 160 -2.77 6.82 2.95
C ILE A 160 -3.13 8.30 2.87
N GLY A 161 -2.24 9.17 3.33
CA GLY A 161 -2.37 10.61 3.23
C GLY A 161 -2.28 11.13 1.79
N GLU A 162 -2.05 12.42 1.63
CA GLU A 162 -1.89 13.03 0.31
C GLU A 162 -0.47 12.78 -0.23
N MET A 163 -0.38 12.05 -1.35
CA MET A 163 0.88 11.69 -2.00
C MET A 163 1.00 12.38 -3.36
N GLU A 164 2.22 12.77 -3.70
CA GLU A 164 2.59 13.33 -5.01
C GLU A 164 3.13 12.26 -5.95
N GLY A 165 3.82 11.26 -5.40
CA GLY A 165 4.25 10.08 -6.13
C GLY A 165 3.13 9.09 -6.43
N SER A 166 3.47 8.02 -7.12
CA SER A 166 2.51 6.97 -7.46
C SER A 166 2.06 6.17 -6.23
N VAL A 167 0.77 5.82 -6.18
CA VAL A 167 0.19 5.00 -5.11
C VAL A 167 -0.44 3.75 -5.69
N GLN A 168 0.03 2.58 -5.25
CA GLN A 168 -0.51 1.29 -5.67
C GLN A 168 -0.94 0.48 -4.45
N VAL A 169 -2.20 0.10 -4.38
CA VAL A 169 -2.77 -0.70 -3.29
C VAL A 169 -3.40 -1.96 -3.86
N SER A 170 -2.99 -3.13 -3.38
CA SER A 170 -3.53 -4.40 -3.89
C SER A 170 -3.70 -5.48 -2.82
N GLY A 171 -4.70 -6.35 -3.01
CA GLY A 171 -4.92 -7.52 -2.14
C GLY A 171 -5.25 -7.14 -0.70
N VAL A 172 -6.16 -6.19 -0.49
CA VAL A 172 -6.56 -5.73 0.84
C VAL A 172 -7.86 -6.40 1.29
N ASN A 173 -7.81 -7.02 2.45
CA ASN A 173 -9.02 -7.49 3.14
C ASN A 173 -9.37 -6.48 4.24
N GLY A 174 -10.05 -5.41 3.86
CA GLY A 174 -10.39 -4.27 4.71
C GLY A 174 -10.71 -3.04 3.88
N ARG A 175 -10.87 -1.90 4.53
CA ARG A 175 -11.12 -0.61 3.88
C ARG A 175 -9.81 0.02 3.40
N VAL A 176 -9.86 0.63 2.22
CA VAL A 176 -8.77 1.46 1.67
C VAL A 176 -9.23 2.91 1.63
N GLU A 177 -8.44 3.81 2.20
CA GLU A 177 -8.68 5.25 2.16
C GLU A 177 -7.41 5.95 1.70
N ILE A 178 -7.50 6.69 0.57
CA ILE A 178 -6.41 7.50 0.02
C ILE A 178 -6.87 8.95 0.07
N GLY A 179 -6.22 9.75 0.91
CA GLY A 179 -6.60 11.14 1.23
C GLY A 179 -6.34 12.11 0.09
N GLY A 180 -5.38 11.83 -0.78
CA GLY A 180 -5.10 12.60 -1.99
C GLY A 180 -4.09 11.88 -2.87
N ALA A 181 -4.37 11.83 -4.17
CA ALA A 181 -3.42 11.36 -5.18
C ALA A 181 -3.21 12.47 -6.19
N ARG A 182 -1.94 12.86 -6.39
CA ARG A 182 -1.51 13.85 -7.39
C ARG A 182 -0.84 13.20 -8.59
N GLY A 183 -0.40 11.96 -8.47
CA GLY A 183 0.18 11.16 -9.54
C GLY A 183 -0.73 10.00 -9.94
N PHE A 184 -0.10 8.92 -10.39
CA PHE A 184 -0.81 7.67 -10.70
C PHE A 184 -1.36 7.01 -9.45
N ALA A 185 -2.63 6.60 -9.46
CA ALA A 185 -3.26 5.84 -8.39
C ALA A 185 -3.86 4.52 -8.91
N GLU A 186 -3.50 3.40 -8.26
CA GLU A 186 -4.11 2.10 -8.58
C GLU A 186 -4.57 1.38 -7.31
N VAL A 187 -5.84 0.99 -7.28
CA VAL A 187 -6.42 0.16 -6.21
C VAL A 187 -6.99 -1.11 -6.83
N ASN A 188 -6.51 -2.27 -6.40
CA ASN A 188 -6.87 -3.54 -7.01
C ASN A 188 -7.11 -4.65 -5.96
N GLY A 189 -8.16 -5.46 -6.13
CA GLY A 189 -8.41 -6.64 -5.30
C GLY A 189 -8.71 -6.30 -3.84
N VAL A 190 -9.67 -5.42 -3.58
CA VAL A 190 -10.07 -5.04 -2.22
C VAL A 190 -11.38 -5.73 -1.83
N ASN A 191 -11.34 -6.43 -0.71
CA ASN A 191 -12.54 -6.96 -0.06
C ASN A 191 -12.96 -6.02 1.07
N GLY A 192 -13.66 -4.95 0.71
CA GLY A 192 -14.06 -3.84 1.58
C GLY A 192 -14.34 -2.58 0.77
N GLY A 193 -14.58 -1.46 1.45
CA GLY A 193 -14.82 -0.18 0.79
C GLY A 193 -13.52 0.50 0.35
N VAL A 194 -13.60 1.28 -0.71
CA VAL A 194 -12.51 2.12 -1.22
C VAL A 194 -12.97 3.57 -1.22
N MET A 195 -12.18 4.47 -0.63
CA MET A 195 -12.30 5.92 -0.77
C MET A 195 -11.02 6.42 -1.40
N LEU A 196 -11.13 6.99 -2.59
CA LEU A 196 -10.00 7.55 -3.34
C LEU A 196 -10.29 9.02 -3.63
N THR A 197 -9.50 9.91 -3.03
CA THR A 197 -9.50 11.33 -3.37
C THR A 197 -8.43 11.58 -4.43
N ILE A 198 -8.82 12.24 -5.50
CA ILE A 198 -7.97 12.63 -6.61
C ILE A 198 -7.94 14.16 -6.64
N THR A 199 -6.78 14.73 -6.41
CA THR A 199 -6.57 16.19 -6.44
C THR A 199 -5.91 16.62 -7.74
N GLU A 200 -5.09 15.75 -8.33
CA GLU A 200 -4.44 15.93 -9.62
C GLU A 200 -4.16 14.55 -10.22
N LEU A 201 -3.99 14.45 -11.52
CA LEU A 201 -3.66 13.20 -12.21
C LEU A 201 -2.52 13.42 -13.19
N ASP A 202 -1.59 12.49 -13.21
CA ASP A 202 -0.65 12.37 -14.32
C ASP A 202 -1.30 11.73 -15.56
N LYS A 203 -0.52 11.52 -16.63
CA LYS A 203 -0.98 10.91 -17.87
C LYS A 203 -1.43 9.45 -17.72
N GLU A 204 -0.99 8.76 -16.69
CA GLU A 204 -1.34 7.35 -16.40
C GLU A 204 -2.72 7.25 -15.75
N GLY A 205 -3.19 8.33 -15.12
CA GLY A 205 -4.52 8.46 -14.54
C GLY A 205 -4.74 7.64 -13.28
N ALA A 206 -5.96 7.14 -13.08
CA ALA A 206 -6.30 6.32 -11.91
C ALA A 206 -7.03 5.04 -12.31
N LYS A 207 -6.81 3.96 -11.54
CA LYS A 207 -7.45 2.65 -11.76
C LYS A 207 -7.99 2.07 -10.46
N VAL A 208 -9.23 1.60 -10.50
CA VAL A 208 -9.88 0.91 -9.39
C VAL A 208 -10.50 -0.39 -9.92
N ASN A 209 -9.95 -1.54 -9.53
CA ASN A 209 -10.37 -2.81 -10.11
C ASN A 209 -10.63 -3.89 -9.04
N GLY A 210 -11.60 -4.76 -9.29
CA GLY A 210 -11.83 -5.94 -8.45
C GLY A 210 -12.21 -5.61 -7.01
N ILE A 211 -13.17 -4.70 -6.81
CA ILE A 211 -13.60 -4.27 -5.49
C ILE A 211 -14.88 -5.00 -5.08
N ASN A 212 -14.86 -5.60 -3.91
CA ASN A 212 -16.05 -6.17 -3.28
C ASN A 212 -16.50 -5.25 -2.13
N GLY A 213 -17.20 -4.18 -2.48
CA GLY A 213 -17.65 -3.14 -1.56
C GLY A 213 -17.99 -1.84 -2.30
N VAL A 214 -18.23 -0.79 -1.55
CA VAL A 214 -18.56 0.53 -2.10
C VAL A 214 -17.29 1.27 -2.46
N VAL A 215 -17.28 1.89 -3.65
CA VAL A 215 -16.21 2.80 -4.10
C VAL A 215 -16.72 4.23 -4.05
N GLU A 216 -16.02 5.10 -3.34
CA GLU A 216 -16.23 6.54 -3.36
C GLU A 216 -15.02 7.22 -4.03
N LEU A 217 -15.28 7.84 -5.18
CA LEU A 217 -14.31 8.68 -5.90
C LEU A 217 -14.59 10.14 -5.55
N ARG A 218 -13.64 10.79 -4.92
CA ARG A 218 -13.66 12.21 -4.57
C ARG A 218 -12.79 12.98 -5.53
N LEU A 219 -13.38 13.92 -6.25
CA LEU A 219 -12.69 14.65 -7.30
C LEU A 219 -12.52 16.12 -6.88
N GLY A 220 -11.29 16.58 -6.85
CA GLY A 220 -10.97 17.99 -6.65
C GLY A 220 -11.54 18.86 -7.78
N SER A 221 -11.76 20.14 -7.49
CA SER A 221 -12.35 21.12 -8.43
C SER A 221 -11.56 21.24 -9.74
N ASP A 222 -10.23 21.09 -9.67
CA ASP A 222 -9.31 21.31 -10.80
C ASP A 222 -8.99 20.02 -11.58
N VAL A 223 -9.57 18.90 -11.18
CA VAL A 223 -9.36 17.61 -11.86
C VAL A 223 -9.98 17.64 -13.24
N ASN A 224 -9.15 17.31 -14.24
CA ASN A 224 -9.55 17.11 -15.63
C ASN A 224 -9.30 15.65 -16.02
N ALA A 225 -10.36 14.90 -16.34
CA ALA A 225 -10.24 13.46 -16.58
C ALA A 225 -11.39 12.92 -17.44
N ASP A 226 -11.15 11.77 -18.06
CA ASP A 226 -12.19 10.94 -18.69
C ASP A 226 -12.54 9.75 -17.79
N LEU A 227 -13.77 9.73 -17.30
CA LEU A 227 -14.32 8.67 -16.44
C LEU A 227 -14.85 7.51 -17.26
N ASN A 228 -14.37 6.30 -16.94
CA ASN A 228 -14.83 5.07 -17.56
C ASN A 228 -15.07 3.99 -16.50
N LEU A 229 -16.32 3.79 -16.11
CA LEU A 229 -16.73 2.72 -15.22
C LEU A 229 -17.36 1.59 -16.00
N ASN A 230 -17.00 0.35 -15.68
CA ASN A 230 -17.53 -0.83 -16.35
C ASN A 230 -17.65 -2.02 -15.39
N GLY A 231 -18.68 -2.85 -15.53
CA GLY A 231 -18.87 -4.01 -14.66
C GLY A 231 -19.18 -3.64 -13.20
N VAL A 232 -19.94 -2.56 -12.98
CA VAL A 232 -20.45 -2.19 -11.65
C VAL A 232 -21.72 -2.98 -11.37
N ASN A 233 -21.72 -3.75 -10.29
CA ASN A 233 -22.90 -4.50 -9.84
C ASN A 233 -23.55 -3.80 -8.64
N GLY A 234 -24.01 -2.59 -8.85
CA GLY A 234 -24.65 -1.74 -7.84
C GLY A 234 -25.07 -0.42 -8.47
N GLN A 235 -25.42 0.54 -7.63
CA GLN A 235 -25.81 1.87 -8.09
C GLN A 235 -24.57 2.72 -8.41
N ILE A 236 -24.65 3.46 -9.52
CA ILE A 236 -23.66 4.50 -9.85
C ILE A 236 -24.33 5.85 -9.61
N THR A 237 -23.78 6.65 -8.70
CA THR A 237 -24.27 7.97 -8.33
C THR A 237 -23.21 9.03 -8.65
N VAL A 238 -23.59 10.10 -9.31
CA VAL A 238 -22.70 11.24 -9.64
C VAL A 238 -23.25 12.49 -8.97
N GLU A 239 -22.46 13.03 -8.04
CA GLU A 239 -22.79 14.20 -7.22
C GLU A 239 -21.68 15.29 -7.35
N ALA A 240 -20.86 15.23 -8.39
CA ALA A 240 -19.81 16.21 -8.68
C ALA A 240 -20.29 17.19 -9.76
N PRO A 241 -20.26 18.50 -9.50
CA PRO A 241 -20.82 19.52 -10.41
C PRO A 241 -20.04 19.69 -11.70
N ASN A 242 -18.75 19.33 -11.71
CA ASN A 242 -17.86 19.41 -12.87
C ASN A 242 -17.84 18.13 -13.74
N VAL A 243 -18.80 17.21 -13.53
CA VAL A 243 -18.89 15.94 -14.28
C VAL A 243 -20.02 16.01 -15.30
N GLU A 244 -19.66 15.92 -16.57
CA GLU A 244 -20.58 15.79 -17.71
C GLU A 244 -20.78 14.33 -18.07
N VAL A 245 -21.99 13.80 -17.86
CA VAL A 245 -22.32 12.40 -18.14
C VAL A 245 -22.69 12.22 -19.60
N HIS A 246 -21.94 11.41 -20.34
CA HIS A 246 -22.20 11.08 -21.74
C HIS A 246 -22.99 9.78 -21.92
N GLU A 247 -22.73 8.78 -21.07
CA GLU A 247 -23.44 7.51 -21.09
C GLU A 247 -23.58 6.98 -19.67
N GLN A 248 -24.81 6.69 -19.24
CA GLN A 248 -25.07 5.99 -17.97
C GLN A 248 -26.00 4.82 -18.20
N LYS A 249 -25.54 3.63 -17.86
CA LYS A 249 -26.30 2.38 -17.81
C LYS A 249 -26.18 1.76 -16.43
N ARG A 250 -26.94 0.72 -16.14
CA ARG A 250 -26.93 0.06 -14.84
C ARG A 250 -25.53 -0.32 -14.36
N SER A 251 -24.67 -0.82 -15.24
CA SER A 251 -23.31 -1.32 -14.89
C SER A 251 -22.17 -0.51 -15.50
N LYS A 252 -22.48 0.65 -16.12
CA LYS A 252 -21.50 1.40 -16.89
C LYS A 252 -21.76 2.90 -16.80
N LEU A 253 -20.67 3.67 -16.69
CA LEU A 253 -20.67 5.11 -16.81
C LEU A 253 -19.53 5.56 -17.73
N ARG A 254 -19.84 6.48 -18.64
CA ARG A 254 -18.86 7.31 -19.34
C ARG A 254 -19.17 8.76 -19.10
N ALA A 255 -18.21 9.48 -18.60
CA ALA A 255 -18.37 10.89 -18.28
C ALA A 255 -17.04 11.63 -18.47
N ARG A 256 -17.13 12.94 -18.58
CA ARG A 256 -16.00 13.85 -18.62
C ARG A 256 -15.99 14.67 -17.34
N VAL A 257 -14.82 14.86 -16.76
CA VAL A 257 -14.56 15.72 -15.60
C VAL A 257 -13.81 16.94 -16.13
N GLY A 258 -14.34 18.16 -15.91
CA GLY A 258 -13.76 19.38 -16.42
C GLY A 258 -13.57 19.34 -17.95
N THR A 259 -12.37 19.56 -18.43
CA THR A 259 -12.05 19.55 -19.88
C THR A 259 -11.72 18.15 -20.42
N GLY A 260 -11.74 17.11 -19.59
CA GLY A 260 -11.28 15.78 -19.94
C GLY A 260 -9.76 15.64 -19.86
N GLY A 261 -9.21 14.45 -20.12
CA GLY A 261 -7.76 14.21 -20.09
C GLY A 261 -7.39 12.81 -19.62
N ALA A 262 -6.63 12.71 -18.55
CA ALA A 262 -6.18 11.44 -17.98
C ALA A 262 -7.37 10.53 -17.64
N ALA A 263 -7.21 9.22 -17.85
CA ALA A 263 -8.33 8.30 -17.68
C ALA A 263 -8.48 7.85 -16.22
N ILE A 264 -9.67 7.99 -15.66
CA ILE A 264 -10.08 7.32 -14.41
C ILE A 264 -10.91 6.10 -14.80
N LYS A 265 -10.40 4.90 -14.50
CA LYS A 265 -11.03 3.63 -14.86
C LYS A 265 -11.44 2.86 -13.61
N ALA A 266 -12.70 2.41 -13.55
CA ALA A 266 -13.16 1.52 -12.51
C ALA A 266 -13.84 0.29 -13.14
N ASN A 267 -13.37 -0.91 -12.79
CA ASN A 267 -13.88 -2.15 -13.37
C ASN A 267 -14.09 -3.25 -12.32
N GLY A 268 -15.13 -4.07 -12.53
CA GLY A 268 -15.38 -5.24 -11.67
C GLY A 268 -15.68 -4.85 -10.22
N ILE A 269 -16.61 -3.90 -10.04
CA ILE A 269 -17.04 -3.45 -8.71
C ILE A 269 -18.31 -4.23 -8.31
N ASN A 270 -18.19 -5.06 -7.28
CA ASN A 270 -19.33 -5.71 -6.67
C ASN A 270 -19.84 -4.86 -5.50
N GLY A 271 -20.58 -3.82 -5.83
CA GLY A 271 -21.08 -2.79 -4.91
C GLY A 271 -21.41 -1.52 -5.68
N GLY A 272 -21.75 -0.45 -4.97
CA GLY A 272 -22.04 0.85 -5.55
C GLY A 272 -20.78 1.68 -5.84
N VAL A 273 -20.89 2.63 -6.77
CA VAL A 273 -19.87 3.66 -7.01
C VAL A 273 -20.51 5.03 -6.82
N ARG A 274 -19.89 5.85 -5.97
CA ARG A 274 -20.28 7.23 -5.74
C ARG A 274 -19.16 8.16 -6.18
N ILE A 275 -19.50 9.16 -6.98
CA ILE A 275 -18.56 10.17 -7.47
C ILE A 275 -19.01 11.51 -6.89
N VAL A 276 -18.14 12.15 -6.10
CA VAL A 276 -18.44 13.41 -5.41
C VAL A 276 -17.36 14.46 -5.72
N GLY A 277 -17.75 15.73 -5.72
CA GLY A 277 -16.81 16.85 -5.77
C GLY A 277 -16.31 17.20 -4.36
N VAL A 278 -15.04 17.62 -4.22
CA VAL A 278 -14.43 18.09 -2.97
C VAL A 278 -13.62 19.36 -3.21
#